data_74df71e72f89eb827a96f25d60336aa8
#
_entry.id   74df71e72f89eb827a96f25d60336aa8
#
_cell.length_a   1.000
_cell.length_b   1.000
_cell.length_c   1.000
_cell.angle_alpha   90.00
_cell.angle_beta   90.00
_cell.angle_gamma   90.00
#
_symmetry.space_group_name_H-M   'P 1'
#
loop_
_entity.id
_entity.type
_entity.pdbx_description
1 polymer ?
#
loop_
_entity_poly.entity_id
_entity_poly.type
_entity_poly.pdbx_seq_one_letter_code
_entity_poly.pdbx_strand_id
1 'polypeptide(L)'
;NFTGISDYPQVVNQVRMASRFMKLDPLGVIYNPKDEGALKQVKMLRAVAEQKQLKLVEIKYNDSEKAGPQFEKLISQVKCVYMPEDPMVLAHFDEMVKIATDAWVPIIGEQKEMVSRGAVLSVSPSYYRMGFSGGRMACWLLAGEKIPKDILITKQHDPDLVINMRQVNAPNT
;
A
#
# COMPACT_ATOMS: atom_id res chain seq x y z
N ASN A 1 -28.29 -10.97 -6.50
CA ASN A 1 -27.63 -11.60 -5.35
C ASN A 1 -26.25 -12.08 -5.77
N PHE A 2 -25.19 -11.60 -5.13
CA PHE A 2 -23.80 -12.03 -5.35
C PHE A 2 -23.08 -12.07 -4.00
N THR A 3 -21.98 -12.81 -3.93
CA THR A 3 -21.07 -12.90 -2.79
C THR A 3 -19.63 -13.01 -3.29
N GLY A 4 -18.66 -12.93 -2.40
CA GLY A 4 -17.25 -13.05 -2.76
C GLY A 4 -16.30 -12.58 -1.67
N ILE A 5 -15.05 -12.42 -2.07
CA ILE A 5 -13.99 -11.90 -1.21
C ILE A 5 -13.51 -10.58 -1.79
N SER A 6 -13.44 -9.56 -0.94
CA SER A 6 -12.97 -8.23 -1.31
C SER A 6 -11.46 -8.11 -1.09
N ASP A 7 -10.78 -7.68 -2.14
CA ASP A 7 -9.41 -7.18 -2.06
C ASP A 7 -9.45 -5.75 -1.51
N TYR A 8 -9.23 -5.63 -0.20
CA TYR A 8 -9.32 -4.35 0.51
C TYR A 8 -7.92 -3.87 0.89
N PRO A 9 -7.51 -2.63 0.52
CA PRO A 9 -6.20 -2.09 0.84
C PRO A 9 -5.92 -2.12 2.35
N GLN A 10 -4.71 -2.52 2.72
CA GLN A 10 -4.30 -2.72 4.11
C GLN A 10 -3.62 -1.47 4.72
N VAL A 11 -3.97 -0.27 4.28
CA VAL A 11 -3.31 1.01 4.63
C VAL A 11 -3.10 1.18 6.14
N VAL A 12 -4.14 0.87 6.95
CA VAL A 12 -4.05 0.95 8.42
C VAL A 12 -3.00 0.02 8.98
N ASN A 13 -2.97 -1.23 8.49
CA ASN A 13 -2.02 -2.25 8.94
C ASN A 13 -0.60 -1.92 8.46
N GLN A 14 -0.44 -1.39 7.27
CA GLN A 14 0.84 -0.94 6.71
C GLN A 14 1.45 0.16 7.56
N VAL A 15 0.71 1.25 7.81
CA VAL A 15 1.17 2.37 8.65
C VAL A 15 1.43 1.92 10.09
N ARG A 16 0.56 1.09 10.67
CA ARG A 16 0.74 0.54 12.02
C ARG A 16 2.00 -0.32 12.11
N MET A 17 2.26 -1.15 11.11
CA MET A 17 3.45 -1.99 11.10
C MET A 17 4.71 -1.16 10.90
N ALA A 18 4.71 -0.25 9.93
CA ALA A 18 5.84 0.64 9.66
C ALA A 18 6.23 1.47 10.90
N SER A 19 5.26 1.97 11.66
CA SER A 19 5.53 2.75 12.88
C SER A 19 6.26 1.99 13.99
N ARG A 20 6.40 0.67 13.89
CA ARG A 20 7.18 -0.16 14.82
C ARG A 20 8.66 -0.22 14.48
N PHE A 21 9.01 0.07 13.23
CA PHE A 21 10.37 -0.09 12.71
C PHE A 21 11.02 1.24 12.34
N MET A 22 10.24 2.29 12.06
CA MET A 22 10.76 3.55 11.55
C MET A 22 9.94 4.76 11.98
N LYS A 23 10.57 5.94 11.88
CA LYS A 23 9.87 7.22 12.05
C LYS A 23 9.06 7.53 10.81
N LEU A 24 7.77 7.84 10.97
CA LEU A 24 6.87 8.13 9.86
C LEU A 24 6.57 9.63 9.69
N ASP A 25 6.86 10.46 10.68
CA ASP A 25 6.47 11.86 10.68
C ASP A 25 7.61 12.79 10.20
N PRO A 26 7.40 13.56 9.14
CA PRO A 26 6.25 13.62 8.24
C PRO A 26 6.16 12.43 7.29
N LEU A 27 4.91 11.98 7.00
CA LEU A 27 4.61 10.91 6.03
C LEU A 27 4.28 11.51 4.68
N GLY A 28 4.88 10.99 3.61
CA GLY A 28 4.64 11.43 2.24
C GLY A 28 3.75 10.48 1.45
N VAL A 29 3.07 10.99 0.43
CA VAL A 29 2.40 10.21 -0.60
C VAL A 29 2.41 10.94 -1.94
N ILE A 30 2.69 10.23 -3.02
CA ILE A 30 2.51 10.71 -4.39
C ILE A 30 1.50 9.82 -5.09
N TYR A 31 0.55 10.41 -5.80
CA TYR A 31 -0.55 9.69 -6.43
C TYR A 31 -1.16 10.45 -7.62
N ASN A 32 -1.70 9.70 -8.58
CA ASN A 32 -2.48 10.28 -9.67
C ASN A 32 -3.91 10.61 -9.17
N PRO A 33 -4.32 11.88 -9.21
CA PRO A 33 -5.65 12.28 -8.74
C PRO A 33 -6.80 11.80 -9.63
N LYS A 34 -6.52 11.17 -10.77
CA LYS A 34 -7.51 10.58 -11.66
C LYS A 34 -7.69 9.08 -11.43
N ASP A 35 -6.83 8.44 -10.62
CA ASP A 35 -6.94 7.03 -10.28
C ASP A 35 -7.81 6.84 -9.04
N GLU A 36 -8.96 6.17 -9.20
CA GLU A 36 -9.93 5.96 -8.11
C GLU A 36 -9.38 5.04 -7.01
N GLY A 37 -8.57 4.04 -7.40
CA GLY A 37 -7.93 3.12 -6.46
C GLY A 37 -6.93 3.83 -5.56
N ALA A 38 -6.05 4.65 -6.16
CA ALA A 38 -5.10 5.48 -5.43
C ALA A 38 -5.81 6.51 -4.54
N LEU A 39 -6.85 7.19 -5.04
CA LEU A 39 -7.65 8.13 -4.24
C LEU A 39 -8.29 7.48 -3.02
N LYS A 40 -8.80 6.26 -3.15
CA LYS A 40 -9.36 5.50 -2.03
C LYS A 40 -8.30 5.20 -0.97
N GLN A 41 -7.11 4.78 -1.39
CA GLN A 41 -5.99 4.51 -0.48
C GLN A 41 -5.52 5.79 0.21
N VAL A 42 -5.38 6.90 -0.53
CA VAL A 42 -5.00 8.21 0.03
C VAL A 42 -6.04 8.71 1.03
N LYS A 43 -7.34 8.52 0.78
CA LYS A 43 -8.40 8.84 1.74
C LYS A 43 -8.25 8.06 3.04
N MET A 44 -7.93 6.77 2.93
CA MET A 44 -7.65 5.94 4.13
C MET A 44 -6.38 6.40 4.84
N LEU A 45 -5.34 6.77 4.08
CA LEU A 45 -4.08 7.25 4.63
C LEU A 45 -4.28 8.57 5.41
N ARG A 46 -5.08 9.51 4.90
CA ARG A 46 -5.44 10.74 5.61
C ARG A 46 -6.09 10.45 6.96
N ALA A 47 -7.07 9.54 6.98
CA ALA A 47 -7.75 9.17 8.23
C ALA A 47 -6.79 8.54 9.25
N VAL A 48 -5.87 7.68 8.79
CA VAL A 48 -4.85 7.08 9.66
C VAL A 48 -3.84 8.11 10.14
N ALA A 49 -3.41 9.02 9.27
CA ALA A 49 -2.46 10.09 9.63
C ALA A 49 -3.08 11.03 10.69
N GLU A 50 -4.34 11.43 10.51
CA GLU A 50 -5.08 12.24 11.49
C GLU A 50 -5.19 11.52 12.84
N GLN A 51 -5.61 10.25 12.84
CA GLN A 51 -5.72 9.45 14.07
C GLN A 51 -4.39 9.31 14.81
N LYS A 52 -3.28 9.24 14.08
CA LYS A 52 -1.92 9.09 14.63
C LYS A 52 -1.19 10.40 14.83
N GLN A 53 -1.83 11.53 14.54
CA GLN A 53 -1.23 12.87 14.58
C GLN A 53 0.04 13.01 13.72
N LEU A 54 0.07 12.31 12.57
CA LEU A 54 1.16 12.41 11.62
C LEU A 54 0.90 13.55 10.63
N LYS A 55 1.93 14.34 10.35
CA LYS A 55 1.89 15.32 9.26
C LYS A 55 1.93 14.57 7.92
N LEU A 56 0.86 14.69 7.13
CA LEU A 56 0.80 14.11 5.78
C LEU A 56 1.18 15.16 4.74
N VAL A 57 2.14 14.81 3.88
CA VAL A 57 2.57 15.63 2.74
C VAL A 57 2.14 14.90 1.47
N GLU A 58 1.30 15.55 0.66
CA GLU A 58 0.72 14.97 -0.54
C GLU A 58 1.25 15.66 -1.80
N ILE A 59 1.67 14.88 -2.79
CA ILE A 59 1.94 15.35 -4.14
C ILE A 59 0.97 14.66 -5.10
N LYS A 60 0.19 15.47 -5.81
CA LYS A 60 -0.62 15.00 -6.93
C LYS A 60 0.29 14.85 -8.13
N TYR A 61 0.47 13.60 -8.56
CA TYR A 61 1.30 13.29 -9.71
C TYR A 61 0.75 13.95 -10.97
N ASN A 62 1.63 14.63 -11.70
CA ASN A 62 1.34 15.28 -12.97
C ASN A 62 2.14 14.59 -14.07
N ASP A 63 1.46 13.91 -14.98
CA ASP A 63 2.05 13.16 -16.08
C ASP A 63 2.71 14.03 -17.17
N SER A 64 2.44 15.33 -17.17
CA SER A 64 3.12 16.30 -18.03
C SER A 64 4.50 16.70 -17.54
N GLU A 65 4.88 16.31 -16.32
CA GLU A 65 6.16 16.61 -15.71
C GLU A 65 6.94 15.31 -15.47
N LYS A 66 8.28 15.38 -15.41
CA LYS A 66 9.11 14.21 -15.08
C LYS A 66 8.81 13.72 -13.67
N ALA A 67 8.75 12.40 -13.49
CA ALA A 67 8.43 11.77 -12.21
C ALA A 67 9.49 12.03 -11.13
N GLY A 68 10.77 11.91 -11.49
CA GLY A 68 11.89 12.12 -10.56
C GLY A 68 11.82 13.45 -9.81
N PRO A 69 11.78 14.62 -10.47
CA PRO A 69 11.69 15.93 -9.80
C PRO A 69 10.47 16.09 -8.90
N GLN A 70 9.31 15.52 -9.28
CA GLN A 70 8.12 15.55 -8.43
C GLN A 70 8.35 14.73 -7.16
N PHE A 71 9.00 13.59 -7.29
CA PHE A 71 9.30 12.71 -6.17
C PHE A 71 10.41 13.28 -5.27
N GLU A 72 11.46 13.88 -5.83
CA GLU A 72 12.51 14.60 -5.08
C GLU A 72 11.92 15.72 -4.20
N LYS A 73 10.95 16.47 -4.74
CA LYS A 73 10.22 17.48 -3.99
C LYS A 73 9.47 16.89 -2.79
N LEU A 74 8.91 15.67 -2.91
CA LEU A 74 8.28 14.97 -1.79
C LEU A 74 9.34 14.52 -0.78
N ILE A 75 10.39 13.83 -1.24
CA ILE A 75 11.46 13.25 -0.42
C ILE A 75 12.12 14.31 0.48
N SER A 76 12.33 15.53 -0.02
CA SER A 76 12.95 16.61 0.75
C SER A 76 12.13 17.08 1.97
N GLN A 77 10.87 16.66 2.09
CA GLN A 77 9.93 17.14 3.10
C GLN A 77 9.48 16.06 4.08
N VAL A 78 9.86 14.78 3.86
CA VAL A 78 9.28 13.65 4.58
C VAL A 78 10.33 12.72 5.17
N LYS A 79 9.91 11.88 6.12
CA LYS A 79 10.74 10.84 6.72
C LYS A 79 10.40 9.43 6.23
N CYS A 80 9.26 9.28 5.57
CA CYS A 80 8.79 8.03 5.00
C CYS A 80 7.80 8.33 3.89
N VAL A 81 7.71 7.47 2.87
CA VAL A 81 6.72 7.60 1.79
C VAL A 81 5.82 6.38 1.79
N TYR A 82 4.51 6.61 1.73
CA TYR A 82 3.54 5.59 1.37
C TYR A 82 3.32 5.60 -0.14
N MET A 83 3.47 4.44 -0.79
CA MET A 83 3.29 4.28 -2.23
C MET A 83 2.02 3.48 -2.51
N PRO A 84 0.93 4.13 -2.97
CA PRO A 84 -0.30 3.43 -3.34
C PRO A 84 -0.11 2.60 -4.61
N GLU A 85 -1.05 1.69 -4.86
CA GLU A 85 -1.16 1.00 -6.13
C GLU A 85 -1.73 1.95 -7.19
N ASP A 86 -0.84 2.65 -7.88
CA ASP A 86 -1.14 3.62 -8.93
C ASP A 86 -0.30 3.28 -10.16
N PRO A 87 -0.91 2.79 -11.26
CA PRO A 87 -0.16 2.35 -12.43
C PRO A 87 0.74 3.40 -13.05
N MET A 88 0.32 4.68 -13.05
CA MET A 88 1.14 5.76 -13.61
C MET A 88 2.35 6.07 -12.73
N VAL A 89 2.17 6.08 -11.41
CA VAL A 89 3.27 6.28 -10.45
C VAL A 89 4.19 5.07 -10.45
N LEU A 90 3.64 3.86 -10.48
CA LEU A 90 4.41 2.62 -10.48
C LEU A 90 5.24 2.38 -11.74
N ALA A 91 4.89 3.01 -12.87
CA ALA A 91 5.71 2.99 -14.08
C ALA A 91 7.11 3.61 -13.82
N HIS A 92 7.24 4.51 -12.85
CA HIS A 92 8.48 5.18 -12.45
C HIS A 92 9.03 4.70 -11.10
N PHE A 93 8.52 3.58 -10.58
CA PHE A 93 8.82 3.12 -9.21
C PHE A 93 10.32 2.89 -8.98
N ASP A 94 11.04 2.31 -9.94
CA ASP A 94 12.48 2.01 -9.79
C ASP A 94 13.33 3.30 -9.70
N GLU A 95 12.98 4.34 -10.46
CA GLU A 95 13.57 5.67 -10.33
C GLU A 95 13.29 6.26 -8.95
N MET A 96 12.05 6.17 -8.48
CA MET A 96 11.64 6.66 -7.15
C MET A 96 12.34 5.91 -6.01
N VAL A 97 12.51 4.59 -6.14
CA VAL A 97 13.27 3.78 -5.17
C VAL A 97 14.71 4.23 -5.09
N LYS A 98 15.35 4.51 -6.24
CA LYS A 98 16.73 5.02 -6.25
C LYS A 98 16.83 6.36 -5.52
N ILE A 99 15.97 7.33 -5.85
CA ILE A 99 15.92 8.65 -5.20
C ILE A 99 15.70 8.51 -3.69
N ALA A 100 14.76 7.67 -3.27
CA ALA A 100 14.44 7.43 -1.87
C ALA A 100 15.63 6.78 -1.12
N THR A 101 16.31 5.82 -1.76
CA THR A 101 17.48 5.14 -1.20
C THR A 101 18.64 6.12 -1.01
N ASP A 102 18.93 6.94 -2.02
CA ASP A 102 20.00 7.95 -1.96
C ASP A 102 19.73 9.02 -0.87
N ALA A 103 18.45 9.30 -0.58
CA ALA A 103 18.01 10.22 0.46
C ALA A 103 17.76 9.56 1.83
N TRP A 104 17.95 8.24 1.96
CA TRP A 104 17.65 7.46 3.18
C TRP A 104 16.20 7.58 3.66
N VAL A 105 15.26 7.76 2.74
CA VAL A 105 13.82 7.85 3.03
C VAL A 105 13.14 6.53 2.66
N PRO A 106 12.63 5.75 3.62
CA PRO A 106 12.01 4.46 3.35
C PRO A 106 10.67 4.61 2.63
N ILE A 107 10.35 3.62 1.76
CA ILE A 107 9.07 3.50 1.08
C ILE A 107 8.27 2.35 1.67
N ILE A 108 7.03 2.61 2.08
CA ILE A 108 6.01 1.60 2.39
C ILE A 108 5.27 1.30 1.09
N GLY A 109 5.35 0.06 0.61
CA GLY A 109 4.65 -0.38 -0.60
C GLY A 109 3.26 -0.95 -0.28
N GLU A 110 2.29 -0.71 -1.16
CA GLU A 110 0.97 -1.32 -1.03
C GLU A 110 1.05 -2.83 -1.31
N GLN A 111 1.82 -3.25 -2.31
CA GLN A 111 1.96 -4.64 -2.73
C GLN A 111 3.32 -5.24 -2.35
N LYS A 112 3.35 -6.56 -2.15
CA LYS A 112 4.59 -7.31 -1.85
C LYS A 112 5.65 -7.21 -2.95
N GLU A 113 5.22 -7.06 -4.21
CA GLU A 113 6.09 -6.89 -5.37
C GLU A 113 6.93 -5.61 -5.27
N MET A 114 6.40 -4.55 -4.66
CA MET A 114 7.16 -3.32 -4.40
C MET A 114 8.33 -3.56 -3.44
N VAL A 115 8.19 -4.51 -2.50
CA VAL A 115 9.27 -4.86 -1.56
C VAL A 115 10.45 -5.51 -2.27
N SER A 116 10.19 -6.37 -3.25
CA SER A 116 11.26 -6.96 -4.09
C SER A 116 11.98 -5.93 -4.95
N ARG A 117 11.32 -4.80 -5.26
CA ARG A 117 11.86 -3.67 -6.03
C ARG A 117 12.47 -2.57 -5.16
N GLY A 118 12.47 -2.70 -3.82
CA GLY A 118 13.18 -1.79 -2.92
C GLY A 118 12.34 -1.08 -1.87
N ALA A 119 11.01 -1.28 -1.81
CA ALA A 119 10.24 -0.83 -0.65
C ALA A 119 10.69 -1.56 0.63
N VAL A 120 10.54 -0.93 1.78
CA VAL A 120 10.98 -1.48 3.07
C VAL A 120 10.03 -2.57 3.54
N LEU A 121 8.74 -2.34 3.43
CA LEU A 121 7.71 -3.31 3.81
C LEU A 121 6.43 -3.14 3.00
N SER A 122 5.65 -4.22 3.00
CA SER A 122 4.26 -4.25 2.57
C SER A 122 3.45 -5.11 3.51
N VAL A 123 2.20 -4.75 3.71
CA VAL A 123 1.17 -5.62 4.29
C VAL A 123 0.07 -5.71 3.23
N SER A 124 -0.05 -6.87 2.61
CA SER A 124 -0.94 -7.05 1.45
C SER A 124 -1.78 -8.32 1.58
N PRO A 125 -2.95 -8.39 0.92
CA PRO A 125 -3.74 -9.61 0.89
C PRO A 125 -2.96 -10.77 0.26
N SER A 126 -3.19 -11.99 0.77
CA SER A 126 -2.69 -13.21 0.13
C SER A 126 -3.67 -13.67 -0.92
N TYR A 127 -3.36 -13.47 -2.18
CA TYR A 127 -4.21 -13.91 -3.30
C TYR A 127 -4.44 -15.43 -3.29
N TYR A 128 -3.46 -16.20 -2.80
CA TYR A 128 -3.63 -17.65 -2.61
C TYR A 128 -4.76 -17.94 -1.61
N ARG A 129 -4.73 -17.31 -0.42
CA ARG A 129 -5.77 -17.52 0.60
C ARG A 129 -7.13 -16.96 0.16
N MET A 130 -7.14 -15.86 -0.59
CA MET A 130 -8.35 -15.33 -1.20
C MET A 130 -8.95 -16.33 -2.19
N GLY A 131 -8.13 -16.88 -3.09
CA GLY A 131 -8.56 -17.91 -4.04
C GLY A 131 -9.07 -19.18 -3.37
N PHE A 132 -8.37 -19.66 -2.33
CA PHE A 132 -8.80 -20.82 -1.55
C PHE A 132 -10.16 -20.57 -0.87
N SER A 133 -10.34 -19.41 -0.24
CA SER A 133 -11.60 -19.07 0.42
C SER A 133 -12.74 -18.87 -0.58
N GLY A 134 -12.45 -18.26 -1.76
CA GLY A 134 -13.40 -18.13 -2.85
C GLY A 134 -13.83 -19.50 -3.40
N GLY A 135 -12.88 -20.43 -3.57
CA GLY A 135 -13.16 -21.81 -3.97
C GLY A 135 -14.08 -22.53 -2.97
N ARG A 136 -13.83 -22.37 -1.67
CA ARG A 136 -14.74 -22.92 -0.64
C ARG A 136 -16.15 -22.35 -0.73
N MET A 137 -16.28 -21.03 -0.96
CA MET A 137 -17.60 -20.42 -1.16
C MET A 137 -18.30 -21.00 -2.39
N ALA A 138 -17.57 -21.18 -3.50
CA ALA A 138 -18.11 -21.81 -4.71
C ALA A 138 -18.59 -23.24 -4.45
N CYS A 139 -17.84 -24.05 -3.68
CA CYS A 139 -18.26 -25.40 -3.31
C CYS A 139 -19.60 -25.38 -2.54
N TRP A 140 -19.79 -24.51 -1.54
CA TRP A 140 -21.05 -24.41 -0.81
C TRP A 140 -22.23 -24.05 -1.71
N LEU A 141 -22.02 -23.16 -2.68
CA LEU A 141 -23.07 -22.75 -3.62
C LEU A 141 -23.42 -23.90 -4.60
N LEU A 142 -22.42 -24.58 -5.13
CA LEU A 142 -22.60 -25.69 -6.07
C LEU A 142 -23.24 -26.93 -5.40
N ALA A 143 -22.91 -27.19 -4.13
CA ALA A 143 -23.52 -28.26 -3.34
C ALA A 143 -24.94 -27.93 -2.88
N GLY A 144 -25.43 -26.70 -3.09
CA GLY A 144 -26.74 -26.27 -2.61
C GLY A 144 -26.82 -26.06 -1.09
N GLU A 145 -25.68 -26.09 -0.39
CA GLU A 145 -25.60 -25.89 1.06
C GLU A 145 -25.92 -24.44 1.48
N LYS A 146 -25.60 -23.49 0.59
CA LYS A 146 -25.84 -22.06 0.79
C LYS A 146 -26.29 -21.39 -0.51
N ILE A 147 -26.93 -20.24 -0.37
CA ILE A 147 -27.21 -19.36 -1.50
C ILE A 147 -26.44 -18.03 -1.34
N PRO A 148 -26.16 -17.27 -2.43
CA PRO A 148 -25.29 -16.10 -2.38
C PRO A 148 -25.68 -15.06 -1.32
N LYS A 149 -26.95 -14.89 -1.02
CA LYS A 149 -27.44 -13.94 0.00
C LYS A 149 -27.06 -14.32 1.44
N ASP A 150 -26.79 -15.61 1.70
CA ASP A 150 -26.44 -16.12 3.02
C ASP A 150 -24.94 -16.09 3.29
N ILE A 151 -24.15 -15.71 2.28
CA ILE A 151 -22.70 -15.57 2.39
C ILE A 151 -22.35 -14.10 2.26
N LEU A 152 -21.91 -13.50 3.35
CA LEU A 152 -21.45 -12.10 3.33
C LEU A 152 -20.20 -11.95 2.46
N ILE A 153 -20.09 -10.81 1.77
CA ILE A 153 -18.82 -10.42 1.15
C ILE A 153 -17.81 -10.23 2.27
N THR A 154 -16.73 -11.01 2.24
CA THR A 154 -15.72 -10.99 3.30
C THR A 154 -14.43 -10.31 2.83
N LYS A 155 -13.70 -9.74 3.78
CA LYS A 155 -12.31 -9.29 3.59
C LYS A 155 -11.38 -10.38 4.11
N GLN A 156 -10.18 -10.45 3.55
CA GLN A 156 -9.15 -11.33 4.13
C GLN A 156 -8.68 -10.76 5.48
N HIS A 157 -8.72 -11.59 6.52
CA HIS A 157 -8.36 -11.18 7.89
C HIS A 157 -6.86 -11.24 8.17
N ASP A 158 -6.13 -12.14 7.50
CA ASP A 158 -4.71 -12.41 7.74
C ASP A 158 -3.87 -11.97 6.51
N PRO A 159 -3.53 -10.69 6.38
CA PRO A 159 -2.66 -10.23 5.32
C PRO A 159 -1.23 -10.73 5.51
N ASP A 160 -0.47 -10.85 4.42
CA ASP A 160 0.94 -11.17 4.44
C ASP A 160 1.75 -9.91 4.77
N LEU A 161 2.67 -10.02 5.74
CA LEU A 161 3.70 -9.02 6.00
C LEU A 161 4.98 -9.46 5.29
N VAL A 162 5.48 -8.61 4.39
CA VAL A 162 6.77 -8.78 3.72
C VAL A 162 7.69 -7.62 4.10
N ILE A 163 8.92 -7.91 4.51
CA ILE A 163 9.91 -6.93 4.96
C ILE A 163 11.20 -7.11 4.17
N ASN A 164 11.76 -6.01 3.68
CA ASN A 164 13.07 -5.97 3.07
C ASN A 164 14.14 -5.73 4.14
N MET A 165 14.76 -6.79 4.64
CA MET A 165 15.76 -6.72 5.71
C MET A 165 17.02 -5.91 5.33
N ARG A 166 17.31 -5.74 4.04
CA ARG A 166 18.43 -4.90 3.58
C ARG A 166 18.15 -3.42 3.80
N GLN A 167 16.90 -3.00 3.61
CA GLN A 167 16.46 -1.62 3.80
C GLN A 167 16.24 -1.27 5.28
N VAL A 168 15.79 -2.24 6.09
CA VAL A 168 15.60 -2.05 7.56
C VAL A 168 16.93 -1.84 8.28
N ASN A 169 17.98 -2.54 7.85
CA ASN A 169 19.32 -2.47 8.47
C ASN A 169 20.19 -1.33 7.90
N ALA A 170 19.68 -0.54 6.96
CA ALA A 170 20.37 0.64 6.51
C ALA A 170 20.50 1.62 7.68
N PRO A 171 21.69 2.19 7.95
CA PRO A 171 21.89 3.04 9.12
C PRO A 171 20.99 4.27 9.04
N ASN A 172 20.07 4.38 10.01
CA ASN A 172 19.36 5.63 10.29
C ASN A 172 20.36 6.58 10.97
N THR A 173 21.13 7.29 10.19
CA THR A 173 21.96 8.41 10.70
C THR A 173 21.15 9.70 10.77
#